data_fc6659374cc6f1071fa002cd3ed6b604
#
_entry.id   fc6659374cc6f1071fa002cd3ed6b604
#
_cell.length_a   1.000
_cell.length_b   1.000
_cell.length_c   1.000
_cell.angle_alpha   90.00
_cell.angle_beta   90.00
_cell.angle_gamma   90.00
#
_symmetry.space_group_name_H-M   'P 1'
#
loop_
_entity.id
_entity.type
_entity.pdbx_description
1 polymer ?
#
loop_
_entity_poly.entity_id
_entity_poly.type
_entity_poly.pdbx_seq_one_letter_code
_entity_poly.pdbx_strand_id
1 'polypeptide(L)'
;MLSTMQDVPLTVSRILTHGATVHGDAQVITWTGEAEPHRRTFAEIGRRAAQLAHALHDELGVATDERVGTLMWNNSEHMEAYLGIPSMGAVLHTLNLRLPPEQLAWIVNHAEDRVVLVNGTLIPLLAPLLPHLPKVAHVVVVGPGDRAPLAGAHARVHDYEELLAGRPEHYDWPEIDEREAAALCYTSGTTGEPKGVLYSHRSLYVHSLQVNTAEAFALAAGDVALPVVPMFHVNAWGLPHASFMAGASLLMPDRFLQPAPLAEMIETVRPTIGAAVPTIWQGLLAELDARKRDVACLRTVVIGGSACPPALMRGFEERHGIRVVHAWGMTETSPLGCVSHPPAGVSGEEQWAYRATQGRFPASVEARLIGPAGEELPWDGAAAGELEVRGPWIAGAYYGGAQGEALRPEDKFSPDGWLRTGDVGTITPDGYLTLTDRAKDVIKSGGEWISSVELENHLMAHPGVAEAAVVAVPDEKWGERPLAVVVLADGATPGYEELRAFLGEQVARWQLPERWTAVPSVPKTSVGKFDKKVLRRQYADGELDVTLLR
;
A
#
# COMPACT_ATOMS: atom_id res chain seq x y z
N MET A 1 -8.39 24.55 -31.60
CA MET A 1 -9.86 24.46 -31.45
C MET A 1 -10.14 23.64 -30.21
N LEU A 2 -10.87 24.15 -29.24
CA LEU A 2 -11.30 23.38 -28.08
C LEU A 2 -12.37 22.36 -28.48
N SER A 3 -12.50 21.26 -27.74
CA SER A 3 -13.54 20.26 -27.94
C SER A 3 -14.93 20.83 -27.60
N THR A 4 -15.97 20.14 -28.04
CA THR A 4 -17.37 20.47 -27.73
C THR A 4 -17.92 19.64 -26.58
N MET A 5 -17.06 18.87 -25.89
CA MET A 5 -17.46 18.07 -24.73
C MET A 5 -17.66 18.98 -23.50
N GLN A 6 -18.57 18.58 -22.62
CA GLN A 6 -18.81 19.30 -21.38
C GLN A 6 -17.57 19.26 -20.48
N ASP A 7 -17.24 20.40 -19.89
CA ASP A 7 -16.17 20.51 -18.90
C ASP A 7 -16.78 20.27 -17.50
N VAL A 8 -16.79 19.00 -17.11
CA VAL A 8 -17.38 18.52 -15.87
C VAL A 8 -16.29 17.89 -15.01
N PRO A 9 -15.98 18.45 -13.81
CA PRO A 9 -14.84 18.01 -13.00
C PRO A 9 -15.02 16.59 -12.47
N LEU A 10 -13.93 15.82 -12.46
CA LEU A 10 -13.85 14.45 -11.94
C LEU A 10 -13.52 14.49 -10.45
N THR A 11 -14.53 14.48 -9.59
CA THR A 11 -14.37 14.68 -8.14
C THR A 11 -14.77 13.45 -7.33
N VAL A 12 -14.29 13.37 -6.09
CA VAL A 12 -14.68 12.33 -5.13
C VAL A 12 -16.17 12.42 -4.79
N SER A 13 -16.75 13.64 -4.76
CA SER A 13 -18.18 13.82 -4.53
C SER A 13 -19.07 13.13 -5.58
N ARG A 14 -18.58 12.99 -6.83
CA ARG A 14 -19.26 12.20 -7.86
C ARG A 14 -19.22 10.72 -7.59
N ILE A 15 -18.08 10.19 -7.09
CA ILE A 15 -17.98 8.79 -6.66
C ILE A 15 -18.96 8.55 -5.51
N LEU A 16 -18.95 9.44 -4.51
CA LEU A 16 -19.86 9.39 -3.36
C LEU A 16 -21.32 9.36 -3.79
N THR A 17 -21.73 10.36 -4.59
CA THR A 17 -23.13 10.49 -5.02
C THR A 17 -23.56 9.30 -5.87
N HIS A 18 -22.71 8.87 -6.83
CA HIS A 18 -23.02 7.72 -7.68
C HIS A 18 -23.17 6.43 -6.85
N GLY A 19 -22.21 6.10 -6.01
CA GLY A 19 -22.24 4.89 -5.19
C GLY A 19 -23.42 4.87 -4.23
N ALA A 20 -23.71 5.99 -3.54
CA ALA A 20 -24.81 6.09 -2.59
C ALA A 20 -26.21 6.03 -3.25
N THR A 21 -26.33 6.45 -4.52
CA THR A 21 -27.64 6.49 -5.21
C THR A 21 -27.85 5.31 -6.15
N VAL A 22 -26.86 4.97 -6.98
CA VAL A 22 -26.98 3.90 -8.00
C VAL A 22 -26.72 2.54 -7.40
N HIS A 23 -25.79 2.46 -6.45
CA HIS A 23 -25.38 1.22 -5.77
C HIS A 23 -25.73 1.25 -4.28
N GLY A 24 -26.84 1.90 -3.91
CA GLY A 24 -27.22 2.14 -2.53
C GLY A 24 -27.31 0.91 -1.64
N ASP A 25 -27.62 -0.26 -2.21
CA ASP A 25 -27.74 -1.55 -1.48
C ASP A 25 -26.40 -2.29 -1.30
N ALA A 26 -25.33 -1.91 -2.01
CA ALA A 26 -23.99 -2.43 -1.78
C ALA A 26 -23.54 -2.09 -0.35
N GLN A 27 -22.66 -2.89 0.24
CA GLN A 27 -22.36 -2.81 1.68
C GLN A 27 -20.90 -2.52 1.97
N VAL A 28 -20.65 -1.76 3.02
CA VAL A 28 -19.41 -1.73 3.78
C VAL A 28 -19.61 -2.59 5.02
N ILE A 29 -18.86 -3.67 5.12
CA ILE A 29 -18.99 -4.70 6.13
C ILE A 29 -17.74 -4.64 7.01
N THR A 30 -17.85 -4.16 8.24
CA THR A 30 -16.75 -4.09 9.19
C THR A 30 -16.72 -5.35 10.04
N TRP A 31 -15.59 -6.08 9.99
CA TRP A 31 -15.35 -7.21 10.87
C TRP A 31 -15.07 -6.75 12.28
N THR A 32 -15.84 -7.21 13.25
CA THR A 32 -15.74 -6.78 14.66
C THR A 32 -15.06 -7.83 15.55
N GLY A 33 -14.88 -9.05 15.05
CA GLY A 33 -14.48 -10.21 15.85
C GLY A 33 -15.63 -10.83 16.65
N GLU A 34 -16.85 -10.33 16.45
CA GLU A 34 -18.10 -10.88 17.02
C GLU A 34 -18.78 -11.82 16.02
N ALA A 35 -19.84 -12.50 16.44
CA ALA A 35 -20.55 -13.45 15.60
C ALA A 35 -21.13 -12.81 14.32
N GLU A 36 -21.58 -11.56 14.42
CA GLU A 36 -22.11 -10.80 13.29
C GLU A 36 -21.24 -9.57 13.01
N PRO A 37 -20.75 -9.37 11.76
CA PRO A 37 -20.04 -8.17 11.39
C PRO A 37 -20.99 -6.96 11.32
N HIS A 38 -20.47 -5.79 11.58
CA HIS A 38 -21.24 -4.56 11.40
C HIS A 38 -21.41 -4.24 9.92
N ARG A 39 -22.64 -3.93 9.47
CA ARG A 39 -22.97 -3.67 8.07
C ARG A 39 -23.61 -2.30 7.91
N ARG A 40 -23.14 -1.55 6.92
CA ARG A 40 -23.78 -0.31 6.44
C ARG A 40 -23.91 -0.39 4.92
N THR A 41 -25.05 0.03 4.41
CA THR A 41 -25.25 0.16 2.96
C THR A 41 -24.49 1.39 2.42
N PHE A 42 -24.21 1.42 1.12
CA PHE A 42 -23.61 2.62 0.50
C PHE A 42 -24.51 3.86 0.63
N ALA A 43 -25.83 3.65 0.60
CA ALA A 43 -26.78 4.73 0.89
C ALA A 43 -26.63 5.27 2.32
N GLU A 44 -26.42 4.40 3.32
CA GLU A 44 -26.15 4.81 4.70
C GLU A 44 -24.80 5.51 4.84
N ILE A 45 -23.75 4.99 4.19
CA ILE A 45 -22.43 5.65 4.13
C ILE A 45 -22.57 7.07 3.54
N GLY A 46 -23.34 7.23 2.46
CA GLY A 46 -23.59 8.54 1.85
C GLY A 46 -24.27 9.53 2.79
N ARG A 47 -25.32 9.10 3.50
CA ARG A 47 -26.01 9.93 4.50
C ARG A 47 -25.08 10.33 5.65
N ARG A 48 -24.32 9.38 6.17
CA ARG A 48 -23.39 9.60 7.29
C ARG A 48 -22.17 10.45 6.87
N ALA A 49 -21.70 10.32 5.63
CA ALA A 49 -20.70 11.23 5.07
C ALA A 49 -21.21 12.68 5.00
N ALA A 50 -22.50 12.89 4.68
CA ALA A 50 -23.14 14.22 4.72
C ALA A 50 -23.23 14.75 6.16
N GLN A 51 -23.65 13.92 7.12
CA GLN A 51 -23.68 14.29 8.53
C GLN A 51 -22.28 14.64 9.06
N LEU A 52 -21.25 13.88 8.66
CA LEU A 52 -19.86 14.18 9.01
C LEU A 52 -19.40 15.51 8.41
N ALA A 53 -19.74 15.79 7.14
CA ALA A 53 -19.43 17.07 6.51
C ALA A 53 -20.04 18.26 7.26
N HIS A 54 -21.32 18.17 7.64
CA HIS A 54 -21.98 19.17 8.50
C HIS A 54 -21.27 19.31 9.86
N ALA A 55 -20.91 18.21 10.49
CA ALA A 55 -20.20 18.24 11.76
C ALA A 55 -18.84 18.93 11.67
N LEU A 56 -18.05 18.58 10.65
CA LEU A 56 -16.74 19.17 10.43
C LEU A 56 -16.83 20.66 10.09
N HIS A 57 -17.75 21.04 9.21
CA HIS A 57 -17.92 22.44 8.80
C HIS A 57 -18.57 23.31 9.88
N ASP A 58 -19.78 22.94 10.34
CA ASP A 58 -20.62 23.83 11.15
C ASP A 58 -20.18 23.88 12.62
N GLU A 59 -19.64 22.77 13.16
CA GLU A 59 -19.27 22.70 14.58
C GLU A 59 -17.77 22.77 14.81
N LEU A 60 -16.97 22.05 13.99
CA LEU A 60 -15.52 22.01 14.19
C LEU A 60 -14.81 23.11 13.35
N GLY A 61 -15.55 23.81 12.48
CA GLY A 61 -15.05 24.94 11.70
C GLY A 61 -13.99 24.56 10.68
N VAL A 62 -14.08 23.34 10.11
CA VAL A 62 -13.17 22.89 9.04
C VAL A 62 -13.53 23.61 7.75
N ALA A 63 -12.59 24.34 7.20
CA ALA A 63 -12.71 25.05 5.93
C ALA A 63 -12.20 24.20 4.75
N THR A 64 -12.46 24.71 3.53
CA THR A 64 -11.87 24.18 2.30
C THR A 64 -10.34 24.17 2.42
N ASP A 65 -9.70 23.13 1.86
CA ASP A 65 -8.24 22.93 1.85
C ASP A 65 -7.60 22.66 3.24
N GLU A 66 -8.39 22.61 4.33
CA GLU A 66 -7.86 22.19 5.63
C GLU A 66 -7.74 20.65 5.70
N ARG A 67 -6.71 20.18 6.40
CA ARG A 67 -6.44 18.74 6.56
C ARG A 67 -7.17 18.21 7.77
N VAL A 68 -7.81 17.06 7.58
CA VAL A 68 -8.45 16.28 8.64
C VAL A 68 -7.71 14.96 8.78
N GLY A 69 -7.01 14.80 9.89
CA GLY A 69 -6.24 13.60 10.20
C GLY A 69 -7.15 12.41 10.54
N THR A 70 -6.81 11.21 10.05
CA THR A 70 -7.51 9.97 10.43
C THR A 70 -6.50 8.94 10.95
N LEU A 71 -6.53 8.68 12.26
CA LEU A 71 -5.78 7.60 12.92
C LEU A 71 -6.74 6.44 13.15
N MET A 72 -7.00 5.67 12.08
CA MET A 72 -8.11 4.72 12.04
C MET A 72 -7.73 3.41 11.37
N TRP A 73 -8.42 2.34 11.76
CA TRP A 73 -8.42 1.06 11.06
C TRP A 73 -9.29 1.12 9.79
N ASN A 74 -9.29 0.04 9.00
CA ASN A 74 -10.20 -0.11 7.88
C ASN A 74 -11.59 -0.48 8.40
N ASN A 75 -12.51 0.47 8.42
CA ASN A 75 -13.89 0.29 8.88
C ASN A 75 -14.87 1.24 8.17
N SER A 76 -16.16 1.13 8.48
CA SER A 76 -17.22 1.94 7.87
C SER A 76 -17.07 3.44 8.15
N GLU A 77 -16.70 3.81 9.35
CA GLU A 77 -16.54 5.21 9.74
C GLU A 77 -15.33 5.85 9.02
N HIS A 78 -14.26 5.07 8.78
CA HIS A 78 -13.15 5.53 7.95
C HIS A 78 -13.58 5.70 6.48
N MET A 79 -14.48 4.84 5.99
CA MET A 79 -15.06 5.00 4.64
C MET A 79 -15.92 6.27 4.54
N GLU A 80 -16.71 6.60 5.57
CA GLU A 80 -17.45 7.85 5.66
C GLU A 80 -16.52 9.07 5.57
N ALA A 81 -15.38 9.04 6.28
CA ALA A 81 -14.35 10.07 6.21
C ALA A 81 -13.68 10.16 4.82
N TYR A 82 -13.37 9.01 4.21
CA TYR A 82 -12.76 8.92 2.87
C TYR A 82 -13.59 9.58 1.77
N LEU A 83 -14.89 9.53 1.91
CA LEU A 83 -15.82 10.13 0.95
C LEU A 83 -16.25 11.53 1.37
N GLY A 84 -16.57 11.73 2.65
CA GLY A 84 -17.14 12.99 3.15
C GLY A 84 -16.14 14.14 3.18
N ILE A 85 -14.94 13.91 3.70
CA ILE A 85 -13.92 14.95 3.86
C ILE A 85 -13.53 15.58 2.52
N PRO A 86 -13.08 14.82 1.51
CA PRO A 86 -12.75 15.43 0.22
C PRO A 86 -13.97 15.99 -0.49
N SER A 87 -15.15 15.39 -0.35
CA SER A 87 -16.35 15.90 -1.02
C SER A 87 -16.80 17.27 -0.52
N MET A 88 -16.49 17.66 0.72
CA MET A 88 -16.76 19.00 1.23
C MET A 88 -15.67 20.04 0.88
N GLY A 89 -14.58 19.61 0.20
CA GLY A 89 -13.46 20.46 -0.18
C GLY A 89 -12.32 20.51 0.84
N ALA A 90 -12.38 19.69 1.90
CA ALA A 90 -11.26 19.49 2.82
C ALA A 90 -10.34 18.36 2.33
N VAL A 91 -9.16 18.21 2.93
CA VAL A 91 -8.18 17.20 2.55
C VAL A 91 -8.13 16.09 3.58
N LEU A 92 -8.43 14.86 3.17
CA LEU A 92 -8.27 13.67 4.00
C LEU A 92 -6.79 13.40 4.23
N HIS A 93 -6.30 13.46 5.47
CA HIS A 93 -4.92 13.09 5.80
C HIS A 93 -4.90 11.76 6.56
N THR A 94 -4.42 10.71 5.91
CA THR A 94 -4.39 9.39 6.52
C THR A 94 -3.09 9.19 7.32
N LEU A 95 -3.22 8.93 8.62
CA LEU A 95 -2.12 8.82 9.56
C LEU A 95 -1.68 7.35 9.69
N ASN A 96 -0.43 7.06 9.32
CA ASN A 96 0.11 5.72 9.43
C ASN A 96 0.39 5.36 10.90
N LEU A 97 -0.51 4.59 11.49
CA LEU A 97 -0.49 4.16 12.90
C LEU A 97 0.70 3.25 13.29
N ARG A 98 1.51 2.85 12.33
CA ARG A 98 2.70 2.01 12.54
C ARG A 98 4.01 2.82 12.49
N LEU A 99 3.94 4.14 12.31
CA LEU A 99 5.12 5.00 12.38
C LEU A 99 5.58 5.17 13.84
N PRO A 100 6.89 5.40 14.06
CA PRO A 100 7.38 5.85 15.35
C PRO A 100 6.66 7.12 15.82
N PRO A 101 6.46 7.33 17.13
CA PRO A 101 5.75 8.47 17.68
C PRO A 101 6.25 9.83 17.19
N GLU A 102 7.57 10.00 17.08
CA GLU A 102 8.20 11.23 16.62
C GLU A 102 7.86 11.55 15.16
N GLN A 103 7.85 10.52 14.30
CA GLN A 103 7.47 10.68 12.89
C GLN A 103 5.98 10.96 12.75
N LEU A 104 5.14 10.30 13.55
CA LEU A 104 3.69 10.55 13.55
C LEU A 104 3.39 11.98 14.01
N ALA A 105 4.03 12.47 15.06
CA ALA A 105 3.90 13.87 15.49
C ALA A 105 4.40 14.84 14.41
N TRP A 106 5.51 14.51 13.75
CA TRP A 106 6.06 15.34 12.69
C TRP A 106 5.09 15.50 11.52
N ILE A 107 4.49 14.39 11.00
CA ILE A 107 3.56 14.46 9.85
C ILE A 107 2.28 15.23 10.19
N VAL A 108 1.72 15.06 11.41
CA VAL A 108 0.54 15.82 11.87
C VAL A 108 0.84 17.32 11.93
N ASN A 109 2.00 17.70 12.45
CA ASN A 109 2.42 19.11 12.51
C ASN A 109 2.74 19.68 11.13
N HIS A 110 3.42 18.92 10.27
CA HIS A 110 3.76 19.34 8.91
C HIS A 110 2.51 19.52 8.03
N ALA A 111 1.51 18.65 8.19
CA ALA A 111 0.22 18.77 7.53
C ALA A 111 -0.66 19.86 8.16
N GLU A 112 -0.36 20.29 9.39
CA GLU A 112 -1.19 21.23 10.16
C GLU A 112 -2.62 20.72 10.40
N ASP A 113 -2.75 19.45 10.77
CA ASP A 113 -4.07 18.88 11.08
C ASP A 113 -4.73 19.62 12.24
N ARG A 114 -5.95 20.10 12.03
CA ARG A 114 -6.76 20.74 13.07
C ARG A 114 -7.72 19.80 13.77
N VAL A 115 -8.16 18.78 13.06
CA VAL A 115 -9.07 17.75 13.56
C VAL A 115 -8.40 16.40 13.33
N VAL A 116 -8.46 15.52 14.33
CA VAL A 116 -8.02 14.11 14.20
C VAL A 116 -9.17 13.20 14.59
N LEU A 117 -9.63 12.40 13.63
CA LEU A 117 -10.51 11.27 13.89
C LEU A 117 -9.64 10.10 14.36
N VAL A 118 -10.00 9.47 15.49
CA VAL A 118 -9.22 8.38 16.05
C VAL A 118 -10.11 7.22 16.47
N ASN A 119 -9.79 5.99 16.05
CA ASN A 119 -10.44 4.82 16.63
C ASN A 119 -10.14 4.74 18.14
N GLY A 120 -11.14 4.46 18.96
CA GLY A 120 -11.00 4.40 20.41
C GLY A 120 -9.89 3.46 20.87
N THR A 121 -9.64 2.36 20.15
CA THR A 121 -8.53 1.42 20.41
C THR A 121 -7.14 1.99 20.10
N LEU A 122 -7.05 3.10 19.36
CA LEU A 122 -5.80 3.80 19.00
C LEU A 122 -5.52 5.04 19.85
N ILE A 123 -6.39 5.38 20.78
CA ILE A 123 -6.17 6.48 21.76
C ILE A 123 -4.79 6.36 22.44
N PRO A 124 -4.33 5.17 22.87
CA PRO A 124 -3.00 5.03 23.48
C PRO A 124 -1.82 5.45 22.59
N LEU A 125 -2.01 5.48 21.25
CA LEU A 125 -1.01 6.01 20.32
C LEU A 125 -1.08 7.53 20.19
N LEU A 126 -2.30 8.11 20.20
CA LEU A 126 -2.50 9.55 19.99
C LEU A 126 -2.27 10.36 21.26
N ALA A 127 -2.79 9.90 22.41
CA ALA A 127 -2.80 10.68 23.64
C ALA A 127 -1.41 11.19 24.09
N PRO A 128 -0.33 10.38 24.03
CA PRO A 128 1.02 10.84 24.37
C PRO A 128 1.55 11.91 23.40
N LEU A 129 1.03 12.00 22.18
CA LEU A 129 1.47 12.94 21.16
C LEU A 129 0.80 14.30 21.26
N LEU A 130 -0.42 14.37 21.81
CA LEU A 130 -1.22 15.60 21.86
C LEU A 130 -0.46 16.82 22.44
N PRO A 131 0.35 16.71 23.49
CA PRO A 131 1.15 17.83 23.96
C PRO A 131 2.12 18.41 22.94
N HIS A 132 2.49 17.62 21.92
CA HIS A 132 3.38 18.00 20.82
C HIS A 132 2.64 18.38 19.53
N LEU A 133 1.31 18.44 19.55
CA LEU A 133 0.44 18.72 18.40
C LEU A 133 -0.40 20.01 18.61
N PRO A 134 0.23 21.19 18.72
CA PRO A 134 -0.43 22.42 19.18
C PRO A 134 -1.55 22.90 18.25
N LYS A 135 -1.57 22.47 16.96
CA LYS A 135 -2.61 22.86 15.99
C LYS A 135 -3.85 21.95 16.05
N VAL A 136 -3.76 20.77 16.66
CA VAL A 136 -4.91 19.88 16.79
C VAL A 136 -5.88 20.47 17.83
N ALA A 137 -6.96 21.05 17.36
CA ALA A 137 -7.99 21.68 18.17
C ALA A 137 -9.08 20.69 18.61
N HIS A 138 -9.33 19.65 17.81
CA HIS A 138 -10.40 18.68 18.02
C HIS A 138 -9.90 17.26 17.82
N VAL A 139 -10.31 16.36 18.73
CA VAL A 139 -10.14 14.90 18.63
C VAL A 139 -11.53 14.28 18.60
N VAL A 140 -11.85 13.55 17.54
CA VAL A 140 -13.13 12.86 17.38
C VAL A 140 -12.91 11.37 17.56
N VAL A 141 -13.45 10.79 18.63
CA VAL A 141 -13.27 9.38 18.98
C VAL A 141 -14.31 8.53 18.29
N VAL A 142 -13.87 7.55 17.51
CA VAL A 142 -14.68 6.60 16.75
C VAL A 142 -14.70 5.25 17.46
N GLY A 143 -15.90 4.80 17.82
CA GLY A 143 -16.12 3.49 18.42
C GLY A 143 -15.62 3.34 19.87
N PRO A 144 -15.58 2.10 20.38
CA PRO A 144 -15.25 1.83 21.77
C PRO A 144 -13.75 2.00 22.07
N GLY A 145 -13.44 2.49 23.27
CA GLY A 145 -12.07 2.67 23.78
C GLY A 145 -12.04 3.43 25.07
N ASP A 146 -10.96 3.27 25.85
CA ASP A 146 -10.74 4.05 27.06
C ASP A 146 -10.35 5.49 26.71
N ARG A 147 -11.18 6.45 27.13
CA ARG A 147 -10.97 7.89 26.88
C ARG A 147 -10.20 8.59 28.00
N ALA A 148 -9.94 7.92 29.12
CA ALA A 148 -9.23 8.50 30.25
C ALA A 148 -7.86 9.12 29.85
N PRO A 149 -7.06 8.54 28.92
CA PRO A 149 -5.80 9.16 28.48
C PRO A 149 -5.97 10.52 27.78
N LEU A 150 -7.16 10.86 27.31
CA LEU A 150 -7.47 12.17 26.69
C LEU A 150 -7.92 13.23 27.70
N ALA A 151 -8.10 12.83 28.97
CA ALA A 151 -8.51 13.76 30.02
C ALA A 151 -7.43 14.84 30.23
N GLY A 152 -7.83 16.12 30.16
CA GLY A 152 -6.90 17.25 30.30
C GLY A 152 -6.11 17.60 29.05
N ALA A 153 -6.36 16.96 27.90
CA ALA A 153 -5.81 17.38 26.62
C ALA A 153 -6.24 18.83 26.29
N HIS A 154 -5.39 19.58 25.59
CA HIS A 154 -5.74 20.93 25.11
C HIS A 154 -6.80 20.90 24.01
N ALA A 155 -6.83 19.82 23.21
CA ALA A 155 -7.82 19.60 22.18
C ALA A 155 -9.19 19.23 22.78
N ARG A 156 -10.27 19.70 22.19
CA ARG A 156 -11.63 19.28 22.56
C ARG A 156 -11.89 17.86 22.06
N VAL A 157 -12.40 17.02 22.95
CA VAL A 157 -12.69 15.61 22.65
C VAL A 157 -14.18 15.46 22.38
N HIS A 158 -14.52 14.83 21.27
CA HIS A 158 -15.88 14.57 20.82
C HIS A 158 -16.09 13.05 20.63
N ASP A 159 -17.35 12.61 20.80
CA ASP A 159 -17.77 11.29 20.35
C ASP A 159 -18.26 11.39 18.91
N TYR A 160 -17.89 10.43 18.05
CA TYR A 160 -18.24 10.44 16.64
C TYR A 160 -19.75 10.33 16.42
N GLU A 161 -20.42 9.40 17.10
CA GLU A 161 -21.86 9.19 16.92
C GLU A 161 -22.69 10.36 17.50
N GLU A 162 -22.28 10.90 18.65
CA GLU A 162 -22.91 12.11 19.23
C GLU A 162 -22.72 13.32 18.30
N LEU A 163 -21.53 13.44 17.69
CA LEU A 163 -21.22 14.55 16.78
C LEU A 163 -22.08 14.51 15.51
N LEU A 164 -22.42 13.32 15.01
CA LEU A 164 -23.27 13.13 13.83
C LEU A 164 -24.77 13.19 14.16
N ALA A 165 -25.16 12.92 15.39
CA ALA A 165 -26.57 12.79 15.78
C ALA A 165 -27.41 14.02 15.46
N GLY A 166 -28.54 13.82 14.75
CA GLY A 166 -29.48 14.87 14.42
C GLY A 166 -29.05 15.85 13.31
N ARG A 167 -27.86 15.64 12.69
CA ARG A 167 -27.43 16.44 11.55
C ARG A 167 -28.14 16.03 10.27
N PRO A 168 -28.27 16.95 9.31
CA PRO A 168 -28.87 16.62 8.01
C PRO A 168 -28.15 15.49 7.30
N GLU A 169 -28.92 14.58 6.71
CA GLU A 169 -28.44 13.43 5.93
C GLU A 169 -28.12 13.78 4.46
N HIS A 170 -28.23 15.04 4.11
CA HIS A 170 -27.89 15.61 2.80
C HIS A 170 -26.96 16.80 2.99
N TYR A 171 -25.95 16.90 2.12
CA TYR A 171 -25.00 18.02 2.09
C TYR A 171 -24.94 18.57 0.66
N ASP A 172 -25.00 19.89 0.49
CA ASP A 172 -24.81 20.52 -0.81
C ASP A 172 -23.31 20.57 -1.13
N TRP A 173 -22.84 19.50 -1.78
CA TRP A 173 -21.42 19.37 -2.10
C TRP A 173 -20.97 20.52 -3.00
N PRO A 174 -19.91 21.27 -2.62
CA PRO A 174 -19.42 22.39 -3.41
C PRO A 174 -18.89 21.95 -4.78
N GLU A 175 -18.89 22.87 -5.72
CA GLU A 175 -18.14 22.72 -6.96
C GLU A 175 -16.65 22.84 -6.65
N ILE A 176 -15.87 21.80 -6.96
CA ILE A 176 -14.44 21.69 -6.69
C ILE A 176 -13.72 21.50 -8.03
N ASP A 177 -12.62 22.25 -8.25
CA ASP A 177 -11.72 21.95 -9.38
C ASP A 177 -11.11 20.57 -9.17
N GLU A 178 -11.17 19.72 -10.17
CA GLU A 178 -10.64 18.34 -10.09
C GLU A 178 -9.15 18.26 -9.77
N ARG A 179 -8.41 19.36 -9.92
CA ARG A 179 -6.98 19.49 -9.61
C ARG A 179 -6.71 19.83 -8.15
N GLU A 180 -7.74 20.25 -7.41
CA GLU A 180 -7.59 20.48 -5.97
C GLU A 180 -7.30 19.19 -5.20
N ALA A 181 -6.68 19.37 -4.04
CA ALA A 181 -6.29 18.28 -3.17
C ALA A 181 -7.50 17.58 -2.55
N ALA A 182 -7.50 16.26 -2.58
CA ALA A 182 -8.53 15.42 -1.98
C ALA A 182 -8.00 14.58 -0.82
N ALA A 183 -6.75 14.08 -0.93
CA ALA A 183 -6.15 13.26 0.09
C ALA A 183 -4.64 13.47 0.18
N LEU A 184 -4.07 13.23 1.37
CA LEU A 184 -2.65 13.33 1.68
C LEU A 184 -2.18 12.05 2.36
N CYS A 185 -1.14 11.42 1.79
CA CYS A 185 -0.46 10.29 2.41
C CYS A 185 1.04 10.57 2.52
N TYR A 186 1.65 10.18 3.63
CA TYR A 186 3.10 10.28 3.79
C TYR A 186 3.80 8.96 3.49
N THR A 187 4.94 9.04 2.82
CA THR A 187 5.84 7.91 2.66
C THR A 187 6.59 7.66 3.97
N SER A 188 6.94 6.41 4.25
CA SER A 188 7.68 6.02 5.46
C SER A 188 9.17 6.41 5.42
N GLY A 189 9.57 7.40 4.64
CA GLY A 189 10.91 7.95 4.50
C GLY A 189 12.06 7.01 4.91
N THR A 190 12.58 6.20 4.00
CA THR A 190 13.72 5.31 4.30
C THR A 190 15.04 6.08 4.48
N THR A 191 15.06 7.37 4.10
CA THR A 191 16.22 8.25 4.18
C THR A 191 15.77 9.68 4.48
N GLY A 192 15.58 10.02 5.76
CA GLY A 192 15.18 11.37 6.17
C GLY A 192 13.74 11.49 6.64
N GLU A 193 13.18 12.69 6.61
CA GLU A 193 11.81 12.97 7.01
C GLU A 193 10.79 12.36 6.03
N PRO A 194 9.61 11.96 6.51
CA PRO A 194 8.52 11.48 5.66
C PRO A 194 8.16 12.51 4.59
N LYS A 195 7.86 12.06 3.37
CA LYS A 195 7.45 12.95 2.26
C LYS A 195 5.96 12.81 2.02
N GLY A 196 5.23 13.93 2.02
CA GLY A 196 3.80 13.97 1.75
C GLY A 196 3.51 13.91 0.25
N VAL A 197 2.59 13.04 -0.15
CA VAL A 197 2.02 12.98 -1.51
C VAL A 197 0.59 13.44 -1.44
N LEU A 198 0.29 14.52 -2.16
CA LEU A 198 -1.01 15.17 -2.18
C LEU A 198 -1.77 14.75 -3.45
N TYR A 199 -2.80 13.94 -3.29
CA TYR A 199 -3.62 13.43 -4.39
C TYR A 199 -4.73 14.41 -4.72
N SER A 200 -4.94 14.68 -6.02
CA SER A 200 -6.07 15.48 -6.48
C SER A 200 -7.34 14.63 -6.61
N HIS A 201 -8.50 15.31 -6.65
CA HIS A 201 -9.77 14.67 -6.98
C HIS A 201 -9.68 13.89 -8.30
N ARG A 202 -9.13 14.52 -9.36
CA ARG A 202 -8.92 13.89 -10.66
C ARG A 202 -8.05 12.63 -10.56
N SER A 203 -6.92 12.70 -9.83
CA SER A 203 -6.02 11.55 -9.71
C SER A 203 -6.71 10.36 -9.07
N LEU A 204 -7.49 10.57 -7.99
CA LEU A 204 -8.26 9.52 -7.32
C LEU A 204 -9.36 8.96 -8.22
N TYR A 205 -10.04 9.82 -8.98
CA TYR A 205 -11.13 9.41 -9.87
C TYR A 205 -10.62 8.56 -11.03
N VAL A 206 -9.60 9.04 -11.78
CA VAL A 206 -9.06 8.29 -12.94
C VAL A 206 -8.31 7.03 -12.52
N HIS A 207 -7.64 7.06 -11.36
CA HIS A 207 -7.07 5.87 -10.75
C HIS A 207 -8.14 4.82 -10.44
N SER A 208 -9.28 5.22 -9.87
CA SER A 208 -10.40 4.33 -9.57
C SER A 208 -11.00 3.71 -10.83
N LEU A 209 -11.12 4.50 -11.91
CA LEU A 209 -11.53 3.97 -13.22
C LEU A 209 -10.54 2.89 -13.71
N GLN A 210 -9.24 3.13 -13.60
CA GLN A 210 -8.22 2.15 -14.02
C GLN A 210 -8.28 0.88 -13.17
N VAL A 211 -8.43 0.99 -11.85
CA VAL A 211 -8.57 -0.17 -10.95
C VAL A 211 -9.75 -1.06 -11.36
N ASN A 212 -10.85 -0.47 -11.84
CA ASN A 212 -12.04 -1.19 -12.28
C ASN A 212 -11.93 -1.81 -13.68
N THR A 213 -10.86 -1.55 -14.44
CA THR A 213 -10.69 -2.16 -15.76
C THR A 213 -10.33 -3.64 -15.66
N ALA A 214 -10.59 -4.39 -16.74
CA ALA A 214 -10.20 -5.79 -16.88
C ALA A 214 -8.66 -5.98 -16.87
N GLU A 215 -7.91 -4.95 -17.22
CA GLU A 215 -6.44 -4.92 -17.19
C GLU A 215 -5.88 -4.71 -15.77
N ALA A 216 -6.74 -4.43 -14.77
CA ALA A 216 -6.34 -4.27 -13.37
C ALA A 216 -7.08 -5.27 -12.47
N PHE A 217 -8.02 -4.83 -11.62
CA PHE A 217 -8.69 -5.71 -10.65
C PHE A 217 -10.09 -6.15 -11.09
N ALA A 218 -10.65 -5.53 -12.13
CA ALA A 218 -11.94 -5.87 -12.72
C ALA A 218 -13.09 -5.93 -11.71
N LEU A 219 -13.18 -4.92 -10.82
CA LEU A 219 -14.26 -4.85 -9.83
C LEU A 219 -15.61 -4.57 -10.50
N ALA A 220 -16.64 -5.24 -10.04
CA ALA A 220 -18.02 -5.11 -10.50
C ALA A 220 -19.01 -5.17 -9.33
N ALA A 221 -20.26 -4.78 -9.56
CA ALA A 221 -21.31 -4.71 -8.54
C ALA A 221 -21.62 -6.05 -7.82
N GLY A 222 -21.24 -7.19 -8.40
CA GLY A 222 -21.38 -8.50 -7.75
C GLY A 222 -20.22 -8.88 -6.84
N ASP A 223 -19.18 -8.03 -6.73
CA ASP A 223 -18.00 -8.35 -5.95
C ASP A 223 -18.09 -7.89 -4.51
N VAL A 224 -17.30 -8.57 -3.67
CA VAL A 224 -16.99 -8.15 -2.30
C VAL A 224 -15.46 -8.05 -2.21
N ALA A 225 -14.94 -6.84 -2.11
CA ALA A 225 -13.51 -6.58 -2.01
C ALA A 225 -13.06 -6.58 -0.54
N LEU A 226 -11.94 -7.26 -0.24
CA LEU A 226 -11.29 -7.32 1.07
C LEU A 226 -9.97 -6.56 1.01
N PRO A 227 -9.95 -5.23 1.31
CA PRO A 227 -8.72 -4.47 1.45
C PRO A 227 -8.05 -4.77 2.79
N VAL A 228 -7.18 -5.80 2.83
CA VAL A 228 -6.32 -6.04 3.99
C VAL A 228 -5.22 -4.99 4.07
N VAL A 229 -4.84 -4.43 2.92
CA VAL A 229 -3.98 -3.23 2.85
C VAL A 229 -4.61 -2.08 3.62
N PRO A 230 -3.83 -1.40 4.49
CA PRO A 230 -4.39 -0.34 5.32
C PRO A 230 -4.88 0.88 4.52
N MET A 231 -6.02 1.44 4.91
CA MET A 231 -6.52 2.71 4.36
C MET A 231 -5.57 3.88 4.66
N PHE A 232 -4.82 3.82 5.76
CA PHE A 232 -3.80 4.83 6.09
C PHE A 232 -2.52 4.74 5.24
N HIS A 233 -2.39 3.73 4.37
CA HIS A 233 -1.25 3.58 3.47
C HIS A 233 -1.73 3.55 2.03
N VAL A 234 -1.37 4.59 1.30
CA VAL A 234 -1.68 4.80 -0.13
C VAL A 234 -3.14 4.44 -0.49
N ASN A 235 -4.06 4.91 0.38
CA ASN A 235 -5.52 4.79 0.23
C ASN A 235 -6.01 3.35 -0.01
N ALA A 236 -5.44 2.36 0.68
CA ALA A 236 -5.76 0.93 0.49
C ALA A 236 -5.76 0.53 -1.00
N TRP A 237 -4.76 1.02 -1.74
CA TRP A 237 -4.57 0.79 -3.17
C TRP A 237 -5.74 1.25 -4.05
N GLY A 238 -6.47 2.27 -3.59
CA GLY A 238 -7.63 2.84 -4.29
C GLY A 238 -8.90 2.00 -4.22
N LEU A 239 -8.88 0.84 -3.56
CA LEU A 239 -10.03 -0.05 -3.44
C LEU A 239 -11.27 0.63 -2.83
N PRO A 240 -11.17 1.51 -1.80
CA PRO A 240 -12.33 2.20 -1.26
C PRO A 240 -13.11 2.99 -2.32
N HIS A 241 -12.43 3.84 -3.08
CA HIS A 241 -13.05 4.66 -4.12
C HIS A 241 -13.50 3.83 -5.32
N ALA A 242 -12.65 2.89 -5.78
CA ALA A 242 -12.96 2.03 -6.92
C ALA A 242 -14.17 1.12 -6.65
N SER A 243 -14.28 0.54 -5.45
CA SER A 243 -15.43 -0.28 -5.04
C SER A 243 -16.71 0.55 -4.98
N PHE A 244 -16.65 1.74 -4.39
CA PHE A 244 -17.81 2.63 -4.29
C PHE A 244 -18.30 3.11 -5.66
N MET A 245 -17.36 3.36 -6.59
CA MET A 245 -17.65 3.69 -8.00
C MET A 245 -18.29 2.51 -8.75
N ALA A 246 -17.84 1.27 -8.52
CA ALA A 246 -18.30 0.08 -9.24
C ALA A 246 -19.51 -0.60 -8.60
N GLY A 247 -19.90 -0.23 -7.38
CA GLY A 247 -20.92 -0.92 -6.59
C GLY A 247 -20.46 -2.25 -5.99
N ALA A 248 -19.15 -2.48 -5.90
CA ALA A 248 -18.59 -3.64 -5.22
C ALA A 248 -18.64 -3.44 -3.70
N SER A 249 -19.21 -4.36 -2.96
CA SER A 249 -19.22 -4.31 -1.50
C SER A 249 -17.79 -4.39 -0.94
N LEU A 250 -17.58 -3.88 0.26
CA LEU A 250 -16.30 -3.86 0.95
C LEU A 250 -16.37 -4.67 2.25
N LEU A 251 -15.44 -5.61 2.43
CA LEU A 251 -15.20 -6.26 3.73
C LEU A 251 -13.99 -5.61 4.37
N MET A 252 -14.22 -4.82 5.42
CA MET A 252 -13.21 -4.07 6.16
C MET A 252 -12.73 -4.90 7.35
N PRO A 253 -11.44 -5.30 7.40
CA PRO A 253 -10.93 -6.22 8.41
C PRO A 253 -10.71 -5.57 9.79
N ASP A 254 -10.86 -4.23 9.92
CA ASP A 254 -10.51 -3.48 11.14
C ASP A 254 -9.08 -3.83 11.61
N ARG A 255 -8.90 -4.18 12.87
CA ARG A 255 -7.61 -4.58 13.48
C ARG A 255 -7.27 -6.08 13.31
N PHE A 256 -8.16 -6.87 12.73
CA PHE A 256 -8.07 -8.33 12.66
C PHE A 256 -7.31 -8.80 11.41
N LEU A 257 -6.00 -8.51 11.36
CA LEU A 257 -5.15 -8.76 10.21
C LEU A 257 -4.33 -10.06 10.33
N GLN A 258 -4.50 -10.84 11.40
CA GLN A 258 -3.80 -12.10 11.62
C GLN A 258 -4.40 -13.22 10.73
N PRO A 259 -3.62 -14.28 10.42
CA PRO A 259 -4.05 -15.35 9.51
C PRO A 259 -5.38 -16.01 9.87
N ALA A 260 -5.58 -16.41 11.12
CA ALA A 260 -6.78 -17.11 11.54
C ALA A 260 -8.06 -16.24 11.48
N PRO A 261 -8.10 -14.99 11.99
CA PRO A 261 -9.21 -14.06 11.77
C PRO A 261 -9.47 -13.75 10.28
N LEU A 262 -8.43 -13.63 9.46
CA LEU A 262 -8.60 -13.41 8.01
C LEU A 262 -9.27 -14.63 7.35
N ALA A 263 -8.84 -15.84 7.66
CA ALA A 263 -9.47 -17.06 7.14
C ALA A 263 -10.94 -17.17 7.57
N GLU A 264 -11.25 -16.83 8.83
CA GLU A 264 -12.62 -16.84 9.37
C GLU A 264 -13.52 -15.80 8.67
N MET A 265 -13.07 -14.56 8.48
CA MET A 265 -13.87 -13.55 7.80
C MET A 265 -14.06 -13.86 6.32
N ILE A 266 -13.10 -14.51 5.63
CA ILE A 266 -13.24 -14.98 4.26
C ILE A 266 -14.33 -16.07 4.18
N GLU A 267 -14.31 -17.04 5.08
CA GLU A 267 -15.29 -18.11 5.15
C GLU A 267 -16.70 -17.58 5.45
N THR A 268 -16.80 -16.58 6.36
CA THR A 268 -18.08 -16.06 6.85
C THR A 268 -18.72 -15.05 5.88
N VAL A 269 -17.96 -14.08 5.39
CA VAL A 269 -18.50 -12.96 4.58
C VAL A 269 -18.37 -13.22 3.08
N ARG A 270 -17.48 -14.12 2.69
CA ARG A 270 -17.30 -14.61 1.32
C ARG A 270 -16.85 -13.53 0.31
N PRO A 271 -15.74 -12.81 0.58
CA PRO A 271 -15.18 -11.87 -0.38
C PRO A 271 -14.72 -12.58 -1.65
N THR A 272 -14.79 -11.85 -2.78
CA THR A 272 -14.43 -12.39 -4.11
C THR A 272 -13.01 -11.99 -4.53
N ILE A 273 -12.51 -10.88 -4.00
CA ILE A 273 -11.17 -10.36 -4.26
C ILE A 273 -10.55 -9.83 -2.97
N GLY A 274 -9.27 -10.10 -2.75
CA GLY A 274 -8.52 -9.57 -1.61
C GLY A 274 -7.25 -8.86 -2.05
N ALA A 275 -6.78 -7.89 -1.27
CA ALA A 275 -5.54 -7.15 -1.54
C ALA A 275 -4.69 -7.03 -0.28
N ALA A 276 -3.45 -7.51 -0.35
CA ALA A 276 -2.47 -7.41 0.74
C ALA A 276 -1.02 -7.53 0.22
N VAL A 277 -0.08 -7.25 1.11
CA VAL A 277 1.34 -7.50 0.89
C VAL A 277 1.68 -8.99 1.01
N PRO A 278 2.79 -9.48 0.41
CA PRO A 278 3.16 -10.90 0.40
C PRO A 278 3.16 -11.56 1.79
N THR A 279 3.65 -10.88 2.82
CA THR A 279 3.76 -11.42 4.18
C THR A 279 2.41 -11.78 4.82
N ILE A 280 1.37 -11.02 4.52
CA ILE A 280 0.00 -11.31 4.98
C ILE A 280 -0.54 -12.55 4.26
N TRP A 281 -0.38 -12.58 2.93
CA TRP A 281 -0.83 -13.72 2.13
C TRP A 281 -0.08 -15.01 2.45
N GLN A 282 1.22 -14.93 2.74
CA GLN A 282 2.02 -16.07 3.17
C GLN A 282 1.49 -16.64 4.50
N GLY A 283 1.17 -15.77 5.47
CA GLY A 283 0.54 -16.19 6.72
C GLY A 283 -0.82 -16.84 6.50
N LEU A 284 -1.67 -16.25 5.64
CA LEU A 284 -2.97 -16.86 5.30
C LEU A 284 -2.82 -18.21 4.61
N LEU A 285 -1.88 -18.34 3.66
CA LEU A 285 -1.63 -19.61 2.98
C LEU A 285 -1.23 -20.72 3.97
N ALA A 286 -0.34 -20.41 4.92
CA ALA A 286 0.05 -21.35 5.97
C ALA A 286 -1.14 -21.75 6.87
N GLU A 287 -2.03 -20.81 7.21
CA GLU A 287 -3.25 -21.11 7.97
C GLU A 287 -4.20 -22.03 7.20
N LEU A 288 -4.39 -21.78 5.89
CA LEU A 288 -5.25 -22.59 5.02
C LEU A 288 -4.67 -23.99 4.80
N ASP A 289 -3.36 -24.15 4.77
CA ASP A 289 -2.68 -25.45 4.69
C ASP A 289 -2.81 -26.24 6.00
N ALA A 290 -2.75 -25.55 7.15
CA ALA A 290 -2.85 -26.17 8.47
C ALA A 290 -4.28 -26.52 8.85
N ARG A 291 -5.27 -25.76 8.37
CA ARG A 291 -6.69 -25.89 8.75
C ARG A 291 -7.59 -25.77 7.54
N LYS A 292 -8.43 -26.77 7.34
CA LYS A 292 -9.41 -26.72 6.25
C LYS A 292 -10.43 -25.60 6.50
N ARG A 293 -10.49 -24.63 5.55
CA ARG A 293 -11.46 -23.54 5.49
C ARG A 293 -12.11 -23.48 4.12
N ASP A 294 -13.38 -23.06 4.05
CA ASP A 294 -14.05 -22.80 2.77
C ASP A 294 -13.71 -21.37 2.27
N VAL A 295 -12.72 -21.29 1.43
CA VAL A 295 -12.29 -20.04 0.78
C VAL A 295 -12.59 -20.00 -0.72
N ALA A 296 -13.44 -20.89 -1.22
CA ALA A 296 -13.76 -21.02 -2.65
C ALA A 296 -14.44 -19.77 -3.24
N CYS A 297 -14.96 -18.88 -2.41
CA CYS A 297 -15.48 -17.57 -2.83
C CYS A 297 -14.38 -16.63 -3.31
N LEU A 298 -13.16 -16.72 -2.77
CA LEU A 298 -12.04 -15.85 -3.07
C LEU A 298 -11.41 -16.26 -4.40
N ARG A 299 -11.82 -15.63 -5.51
CA ARG A 299 -11.32 -15.95 -6.84
C ARG A 299 -9.95 -15.38 -7.13
N THR A 300 -9.63 -14.24 -6.52
CA THR A 300 -8.40 -13.49 -6.82
C THR A 300 -7.83 -12.83 -5.56
N VAL A 301 -6.52 -12.91 -5.41
CA VAL A 301 -5.76 -12.08 -4.47
C VAL A 301 -4.77 -11.22 -5.24
N VAL A 302 -4.75 -9.93 -4.90
CA VAL A 302 -3.79 -8.96 -5.44
C VAL A 302 -2.64 -8.85 -4.45
N ILE A 303 -1.43 -8.98 -4.97
CA ILE A 303 -0.20 -8.90 -4.20
C ILE A 303 0.66 -7.76 -4.75
N GLY A 304 1.12 -6.89 -3.88
CA GLY A 304 1.97 -5.77 -4.26
C GLY A 304 2.74 -5.22 -3.07
N GLY A 305 3.46 -4.12 -3.28
CA GLY A 305 4.24 -3.47 -2.25
C GLY A 305 5.63 -4.04 -2.05
N SER A 306 5.87 -5.30 -2.39
CA SER A 306 7.17 -5.95 -2.56
C SER A 306 7.06 -7.07 -3.58
N ALA A 307 8.19 -7.65 -4.00
CA ALA A 307 8.19 -8.77 -4.93
C ALA A 307 7.31 -9.92 -4.39
N CYS A 308 6.56 -10.55 -5.28
CA CYS A 308 5.74 -11.72 -4.95
C CYS A 308 6.51 -12.99 -5.31
N PRO A 309 6.88 -13.84 -4.32
CA PRO A 309 7.55 -15.10 -4.61
C PRO A 309 6.69 -15.99 -5.51
N PRO A 310 7.23 -16.56 -6.60
CA PRO A 310 6.51 -17.50 -7.45
C PRO A 310 5.91 -18.69 -6.69
N ALA A 311 6.62 -19.18 -5.65
CA ALA A 311 6.13 -20.24 -4.77
C ALA A 311 4.84 -19.87 -4.05
N LEU A 312 4.68 -18.61 -3.63
CA LEU A 312 3.45 -18.13 -3.00
C LEU A 312 2.28 -18.11 -4.00
N MET A 313 2.54 -17.66 -5.24
CA MET A 313 1.53 -17.66 -6.31
C MET A 313 1.03 -19.07 -6.61
N ARG A 314 1.98 -20.01 -6.84
CA ARG A 314 1.66 -21.43 -7.09
C ARG A 314 0.91 -22.05 -5.92
N GLY A 315 1.32 -21.76 -4.68
CA GLY A 315 0.67 -22.27 -3.48
C GLY A 315 -0.82 -21.93 -3.40
N PHE A 316 -1.19 -20.69 -3.66
CA PHE A 316 -2.60 -20.28 -3.69
C PHE A 316 -3.39 -20.95 -4.82
N GLU A 317 -2.82 -21.03 -6.03
CA GLU A 317 -3.53 -21.59 -7.18
C GLU A 317 -3.66 -23.11 -7.12
N GLU A 318 -2.55 -23.82 -6.90
CA GLU A 318 -2.52 -25.28 -6.97
C GLU A 318 -3.26 -25.94 -5.80
N ARG A 319 -3.21 -25.31 -4.60
CA ARG A 319 -3.81 -25.90 -3.39
C ARG A 319 -5.21 -25.38 -3.08
N HIS A 320 -5.51 -24.13 -3.46
CA HIS A 320 -6.77 -23.47 -3.08
C HIS A 320 -7.58 -22.93 -4.26
N GLY A 321 -7.07 -23.02 -5.50
CA GLY A 321 -7.75 -22.52 -6.70
C GLY A 321 -7.88 -20.99 -6.75
N ILE A 322 -7.11 -20.24 -5.95
CA ILE A 322 -7.16 -18.79 -5.84
C ILE A 322 -6.12 -18.18 -6.77
N ARG A 323 -6.56 -17.39 -7.76
CA ARG A 323 -5.65 -16.70 -8.68
C ARG A 323 -4.89 -15.59 -7.96
N VAL A 324 -3.59 -15.53 -8.21
CA VAL A 324 -2.74 -14.43 -7.72
C VAL A 324 -2.44 -13.44 -8.84
N VAL A 325 -2.67 -12.17 -8.57
CA VAL A 325 -2.33 -11.04 -9.46
C VAL A 325 -1.24 -10.22 -8.80
N HIS A 326 -0.08 -10.12 -9.43
CA HIS A 326 1.02 -9.28 -8.97
C HIS A 326 0.86 -7.87 -9.51
N ALA A 327 1.09 -6.86 -8.67
CA ALA A 327 1.02 -5.45 -9.05
C ALA A 327 2.20 -4.67 -8.47
N TRP A 328 2.66 -3.68 -9.23
CA TRP A 328 3.66 -2.74 -8.78
C TRP A 328 3.07 -1.33 -8.67
N GLY A 329 3.56 -0.63 -7.66
CA GLY A 329 3.25 0.76 -7.43
C GLY A 329 3.85 1.28 -6.13
N MET A 330 3.67 2.57 -5.89
CA MET A 330 4.23 3.28 -4.74
C MET A 330 3.28 4.42 -4.33
N THR A 331 3.56 5.07 -3.21
CA THR A 331 2.74 6.20 -2.75
C THR A 331 2.62 7.27 -3.83
N GLU A 332 3.71 7.54 -4.53
CA GLU A 332 3.80 8.52 -5.60
C GLU A 332 3.06 8.11 -6.90
N THR A 333 2.57 6.88 -7.00
CA THR A 333 1.79 6.40 -8.16
C THR A 333 0.32 6.09 -7.84
N SER A 334 -0.21 6.46 -6.67
CA SER A 334 -1.61 6.47 -6.21
C SER A 334 -2.34 5.13 -5.93
N PRO A 335 -1.81 3.91 -5.84
CA PRO A 335 -0.44 3.50 -6.09
C PRO A 335 -0.20 2.85 -7.46
N LEU A 336 -1.21 2.65 -8.32
CA LEU A 336 -1.15 1.73 -9.46
C LEU A 336 -0.17 2.21 -10.53
N GLY A 337 0.96 1.48 -10.68
CA GLY A 337 1.89 1.63 -11.79
C GLY A 337 1.63 0.60 -12.88
N CYS A 338 1.70 -0.70 -12.55
CA CYS A 338 1.42 -1.78 -13.51
C CYS A 338 0.83 -3.01 -12.81
N VAL A 339 0.21 -3.89 -13.61
CA VAL A 339 -0.45 -5.13 -13.14
C VAL A 339 -0.07 -6.28 -14.06
N SER A 340 0.20 -7.43 -13.45
CA SER A 340 0.64 -8.63 -14.17
C SER A 340 -0.53 -9.52 -14.57
N HIS A 341 -0.95 -9.38 -15.83
CA HIS A 341 -1.83 -10.32 -16.52
C HIS A 341 -1.10 -10.89 -17.73
N PRO A 342 -1.07 -12.23 -17.92
CA PRO A 342 -0.49 -12.82 -19.12
C PRO A 342 -1.22 -12.35 -20.38
N PRO A 343 -0.55 -12.30 -21.55
CA PRO A 343 -1.21 -11.99 -22.81
C PRO A 343 -2.34 -12.97 -23.12
N ALA A 344 -3.32 -12.52 -23.90
CA ALA A 344 -4.42 -13.37 -24.34
C ALA A 344 -3.88 -14.60 -25.11
N GLY A 345 -4.38 -15.79 -24.76
CA GLY A 345 -3.98 -17.06 -25.36
C GLY A 345 -2.75 -17.73 -24.72
N VAL A 346 -2.01 -17.06 -23.84
CA VAL A 346 -0.93 -17.66 -23.07
C VAL A 346 -1.48 -18.41 -21.87
N SER A 347 -1.12 -19.68 -21.70
CA SER A 347 -1.62 -20.54 -20.63
C SER A 347 -0.58 -21.60 -20.22
N GLY A 348 -0.90 -22.45 -19.25
CA GLY A 348 0.02 -23.48 -18.75
C GLY A 348 1.30 -22.87 -18.15
N GLU A 349 2.44 -23.51 -18.34
CA GLU A 349 3.72 -23.06 -17.77
C GLU A 349 4.21 -21.72 -18.36
N GLU A 350 3.89 -21.43 -19.61
CA GLU A 350 4.32 -20.19 -20.28
C GLU A 350 3.78 -18.93 -19.58
N GLN A 351 2.56 -18.98 -19.01
CA GLN A 351 1.98 -17.83 -18.32
C GLN A 351 2.82 -17.36 -17.11
N TRP A 352 3.59 -18.26 -16.49
CA TRP A 352 4.35 -17.95 -15.27
C TRP A 352 5.48 -16.96 -15.53
N ALA A 353 6.06 -16.97 -16.72
CA ALA A 353 7.06 -15.97 -17.10
C ALA A 353 6.50 -14.54 -17.04
N TYR A 354 5.24 -14.35 -17.42
CA TYR A 354 4.56 -13.05 -17.33
C TYR A 354 4.08 -12.74 -15.92
N ARG A 355 3.51 -13.70 -15.23
CA ARG A 355 2.91 -13.52 -13.90
C ARG A 355 3.93 -13.20 -12.81
N ALA A 356 5.16 -13.67 -12.96
CA ALA A 356 6.27 -13.35 -12.07
C ALA A 356 6.78 -11.90 -12.24
N THR A 357 6.49 -11.24 -13.37
CA THR A 357 6.82 -9.83 -13.59
C THR A 357 5.94 -8.91 -12.74
N GLN A 358 6.25 -7.61 -12.70
CA GLN A 358 5.37 -6.59 -12.14
C GLN A 358 4.19 -6.24 -13.06
N GLY A 359 4.24 -6.68 -14.32
CA GLY A 359 3.17 -6.53 -15.31
C GLY A 359 3.37 -5.37 -16.28
N ARG A 360 2.29 -5.01 -16.99
CA ARG A 360 2.28 -3.95 -17.98
C ARG A 360 1.72 -2.65 -17.42
N PHE A 361 2.25 -1.53 -17.92
CA PHE A 361 1.71 -0.20 -17.64
C PHE A 361 0.39 0.00 -18.39
N PRO A 362 -0.64 0.61 -17.77
CA PRO A 362 -1.83 1.03 -18.47
C PRO A 362 -1.52 2.22 -19.40
N ALA A 363 -2.35 2.44 -20.41
CA ALA A 363 -2.17 3.52 -21.39
C ALA A 363 -2.02 4.93 -20.76
N SER A 364 -2.49 5.11 -19.52
CA SER A 364 -2.39 6.36 -18.78
C SER A 364 -1.05 6.56 -18.05
N VAL A 365 -0.18 5.55 -18.03
CA VAL A 365 1.14 5.63 -17.38
C VAL A 365 2.23 5.45 -18.41
N GLU A 366 2.98 6.51 -18.65
CA GLU A 366 4.20 6.46 -19.45
C GLU A 366 5.35 5.95 -18.57
N ALA A 367 6.23 5.14 -19.13
CA ALA A 367 7.40 4.59 -18.46
C ALA A 367 8.63 4.71 -19.36
N ARG A 368 9.81 4.88 -18.77
CA ARG A 368 11.10 4.77 -19.44
C ARG A 368 12.16 4.22 -18.49
N LEU A 369 13.22 3.66 -19.06
CA LEU A 369 14.39 3.20 -18.33
C LEU A 369 15.57 4.12 -18.59
N ILE A 370 16.24 4.55 -17.53
CA ILE A 370 17.40 5.44 -17.61
C ILE A 370 18.65 4.69 -17.19
N GLY A 371 19.63 4.65 -18.08
CA GLY A 371 20.93 4.05 -17.85
C GLY A 371 21.85 4.88 -16.96
N PRO A 372 22.99 4.32 -16.55
CA PRO A 372 23.94 4.97 -15.65
C PRO A 372 24.54 6.29 -16.17
N ALA A 373 24.61 6.48 -17.49
CA ALA A 373 25.10 7.72 -18.11
C ALA A 373 23.97 8.73 -18.38
N GLY A 374 22.72 8.43 -17.97
CA GLY A 374 21.55 9.28 -18.16
C GLY A 374 20.84 9.09 -19.51
N GLU A 375 21.23 8.08 -20.28
CA GLU A 375 20.63 7.69 -21.55
C GLU A 375 19.32 6.92 -21.36
N GLU A 376 18.36 7.09 -22.25
CA GLU A 376 17.16 6.27 -22.30
C GLU A 376 17.49 4.90 -22.93
N LEU A 377 17.11 3.83 -22.25
CA LEU A 377 17.38 2.45 -22.65
C LEU A 377 16.20 1.84 -23.43
N PRO A 378 16.47 0.89 -24.36
CA PRO A 378 15.41 0.22 -25.11
C PRO A 378 14.61 -0.76 -24.25
N TRP A 379 13.36 -1.00 -24.63
CA TRP A 379 12.50 -2.05 -24.09
C TRP A 379 12.80 -3.38 -24.81
N ASP A 380 13.92 -4.00 -24.49
CA ASP A 380 14.38 -5.25 -25.11
C ASP A 380 14.36 -6.45 -24.14
N GLY A 381 13.94 -6.22 -22.88
CA GLY A 381 13.90 -7.22 -21.82
C GLY A 381 15.27 -7.52 -21.20
N ALA A 382 16.35 -6.90 -21.68
CA ALA A 382 17.72 -7.15 -21.24
C ALA A 382 18.39 -5.89 -20.65
N ALA A 383 18.20 -4.73 -21.28
CA ALA A 383 18.77 -3.46 -20.81
C ALA A 383 18.12 -3.05 -19.49
N ALA A 384 18.91 -3.07 -18.40
CA ALA A 384 18.45 -2.70 -17.07
C ALA A 384 18.78 -1.23 -16.76
N GLY A 385 17.77 -0.49 -16.27
CA GLY A 385 17.90 0.92 -15.90
C GLY A 385 16.99 1.33 -14.77
N GLU A 386 17.16 2.55 -14.26
CA GLU A 386 16.25 3.16 -13.30
C GLU A 386 14.92 3.44 -13.98
N LEU A 387 13.83 2.99 -13.38
CA LEU A 387 12.48 3.22 -13.86
C LEU A 387 12.05 4.66 -13.56
N GLU A 388 11.68 5.40 -14.58
CA GLU A 388 10.98 6.68 -14.48
C GLU A 388 9.57 6.55 -15.05
N VAL A 389 8.58 7.20 -14.37
CA VAL A 389 7.17 7.13 -14.77
C VAL A 389 6.51 8.52 -14.79
N ARG A 390 5.46 8.65 -15.61
CA ARG A 390 4.65 9.86 -15.73
C ARG A 390 3.20 9.49 -16.04
N GLY A 391 2.23 10.25 -15.47
CA GLY A 391 0.81 9.98 -15.76
C GLY A 391 -0.14 10.83 -14.90
N PRO A 392 -1.46 10.79 -15.15
CA PRO A 392 -2.44 11.65 -14.51
C PRO A 392 -2.66 11.42 -13.01
N TRP A 393 -2.20 10.28 -12.49
CA TRP A 393 -2.20 9.97 -11.05
C TRP A 393 -0.79 9.73 -10.48
N ILE A 394 0.24 10.10 -11.25
CA ILE A 394 1.64 10.07 -10.79
C ILE A 394 1.97 11.43 -10.16
N ALA A 395 2.62 11.41 -9.01
CA ALA A 395 3.04 12.62 -8.32
C ALA A 395 4.05 13.42 -9.17
N GLY A 396 3.79 14.70 -9.35
CA GLY A 396 4.71 15.64 -10.01
C GLY A 396 5.56 16.44 -9.01
N ALA A 397 5.26 16.33 -7.71
CA ALA A 397 5.96 17.00 -6.62
C ALA A 397 5.56 16.36 -5.28
N TYR A 398 6.29 16.66 -4.21
CA TYR A 398 5.88 16.39 -2.84
C TYR A 398 5.25 17.63 -2.20
N TYR A 399 4.44 17.38 -1.18
CA TYR A 399 3.84 18.40 -0.34
C TYR A 399 4.92 19.08 0.54
N GLY A 400 5.04 20.39 0.43
CA GLY A 400 6.03 21.20 1.15
C GLY A 400 5.49 21.90 2.39
N GLY A 401 4.33 21.49 2.90
CA GLY A 401 3.68 22.08 4.06
C GLY A 401 2.46 22.93 3.70
N ALA A 402 1.78 23.45 4.73
CA ALA A 402 0.51 24.16 4.61
C ALA A 402 0.54 25.47 3.76
N GLN A 403 1.72 25.97 3.46
CA GLN A 403 1.87 27.12 2.55
C GLN A 403 1.71 26.74 1.06
N GLY A 404 1.42 25.47 0.77
CA GLY A 404 1.15 24.97 -0.58
C GLY A 404 2.38 24.86 -1.47
N GLU A 405 3.59 24.89 -0.90
CA GLU A 405 4.83 24.78 -1.66
C GLU A 405 5.01 23.37 -2.21
N ALA A 406 5.27 23.25 -3.51
CA ALA A 406 5.54 21.98 -4.16
C ALA A 406 7.04 21.69 -4.17
N LEU A 407 7.47 20.61 -3.51
CA LEU A 407 8.88 20.23 -3.45
C LEU A 407 9.21 19.23 -4.58
N ARG A 408 10.21 19.57 -5.40
CA ARG A 408 10.72 18.73 -6.49
C ARG A 408 12.21 18.44 -6.32
N PRO A 409 12.60 17.57 -5.38
CA PRO A 409 14.02 17.18 -5.26
C PRO A 409 14.53 16.54 -6.56
N GLU A 410 15.72 16.92 -7.00
CA GLU A 410 16.33 16.44 -8.26
C GLU A 410 16.59 14.93 -8.26
N ASP A 411 16.79 14.34 -7.09
CA ASP A 411 16.93 12.88 -6.94
C ASP A 411 15.58 12.13 -7.10
N LYS A 412 14.45 12.86 -7.20
CA LYS A 412 13.10 12.31 -7.31
C LYS A 412 12.36 12.73 -8.57
N PHE A 413 12.70 13.85 -9.15
CA PHE A 413 12.04 14.36 -10.35
C PHE A 413 13.08 14.77 -11.37
N SER A 414 12.92 14.29 -12.62
CA SER A 414 13.75 14.72 -13.72
C SER A 414 13.39 16.15 -14.14
N PRO A 415 14.30 16.88 -14.84
CA PRO A 415 14.02 18.24 -15.31
C PRO A 415 12.83 18.33 -16.27
N ASP A 416 12.51 17.26 -17.00
CA ASP A 416 11.38 17.12 -17.94
C ASP A 416 10.10 16.54 -17.27
N GLY A 417 10.09 16.44 -15.92
CA GLY A 417 8.89 16.18 -15.11
C GLY A 417 8.53 14.71 -14.88
N TRP A 418 9.47 13.78 -15.09
CA TRP A 418 9.26 12.37 -14.73
C TRP A 418 9.57 12.12 -13.26
N LEU A 419 8.81 11.22 -12.67
CA LEU A 419 9.08 10.69 -11.33
C LEU A 419 10.16 9.60 -11.42
N ARG A 420 11.27 9.80 -10.73
CA ARG A 420 12.32 8.79 -10.49
C ARG A 420 11.88 7.87 -9.37
N THR A 421 11.55 6.63 -9.72
CA THR A 421 10.98 5.68 -8.75
C THR A 421 12.03 5.17 -7.76
N GLY A 422 13.29 5.13 -8.19
CA GLY A 422 14.38 4.47 -7.48
C GLY A 422 14.31 2.95 -7.58
N ASP A 423 13.43 2.40 -8.41
CA ASP A 423 13.38 0.99 -8.75
C ASP A 423 14.17 0.76 -10.04
N VAL A 424 14.92 -0.34 -10.12
CA VAL A 424 15.74 -0.74 -11.27
C VAL A 424 15.16 -2.00 -11.86
N GLY A 425 15.09 -2.07 -13.19
CA GLY A 425 14.54 -3.22 -13.87
C GLY A 425 14.71 -3.17 -15.38
N THR A 426 14.06 -4.10 -16.04
CA THR A 426 13.97 -4.23 -17.51
C THR A 426 12.53 -4.15 -17.95
N ILE A 427 12.28 -3.72 -19.19
CA ILE A 427 10.95 -3.76 -19.81
C ILE A 427 11.08 -4.53 -21.13
N THR A 428 10.20 -5.51 -21.33
CA THR A 428 10.15 -6.31 -22.56
C THR A 428 9.53 -5.51 -23.72
N PRO A 429 9.74 -5.90 -25.00
CA PRO A 429 9.13 -5.22 -26.14
C PRO A 429 7.59 -5.16 -26.11
N ASP A 430 6.94 -6.07 -25.42
CA ASP A 430 5.49 -6.12 -25.19
C ASP A 430 5.06 -5.44 -23.88
N GLY A 431 5.99 -4.72 -23.21
CA GLY A 431 5.71 -3.78 -22.12
C GLY A 431 5.67 -4.37 -20.72
N TYR A 432 6.18 -5.58 -20.48
CA TYR A 432 6.25 -6.14 -19.13
C TYR A 432 7.47 -5.66 -18.37
N LEU A 433 7.22 -5.07 -17.21
CA LEU A 433 8.25 -4.64 -16.27
C LEU A 433 8.71 -5.82 -15.41
N THR A 434 10.00 -6.04 -15.37
CA THR A 434 10.65 -6.92 -14.38
C THR A 434 11.60 -6.10 -13.52
N LEU A 435 11.25 -5.88 -12.25
CA LEU A 435 12.12 -5.21 -11.30
C LEU A 435 13.19 -6.19 -10.80
N THR A 436 14.43 -5.77 -10.90
CA THR A 436 15.57 -6.53 -10.38
C THR A 436 15.86 -6.15 -8.94
N ASP A 437 15.81 -4.85 -8.61
CA ASP A 437 16.03 -4.37 -7.24
C ASP A 437 15.68 -2.88 -7.10
N ARG A 438 15.86 -2.34 -5.89
CA ARG A 438 15.96 -0.89 -5.70
C ARG A 438 17.38 -0.40 -5.96
N ALA A 439 17.55 0.76 -6.56
CA ALA A 439 18.86 1.36 -6.87
C ALA A 439 19.81 1.40 -5.64
N LYS A 440 19.23 1.51 -4.42
CA LYS A 440 19.95 1.50 -3.14
C LYS A 440 20.18 0.10 -2.55
N ASP A 441 19.50 -0.94 -3.04
CA ASP A 441 19.53 -2.30 -2.52
C ASP A 441 20.25 -3.27 -3.48
N VAL A 442 20.41 -2.88 -4.76
CA VAL A 442 21.28 -3.57 -5.73
C VAL A 442 22.68 -3.71 -5.16
N ILE A 443 23.20 -4.93 -5.17
CA ILE A 443 24.53 -5.23 -4.66
C ILE A 443 25.56 -5.03 -5.77
N LYS A 444 26.43 -4.05 -5.61
CA LYS A 444 27.43 -3.66 -6.62
C LYS A 444 28.73 -4.42 -6.41
N SER A 445 28.85 -5.56 -7.05
CA SER A 445 29.95 -6.49 -6.83
C SER A 445 30.90 -6.52 -8.02
N GLY A 446 32.10 -5.93 -7.89
CA GLY A 446 33.14 -5.97 -8.93
C GLY A 446 32.77 -5.30 -10.26
N GLY A 447 31.86 -4.32 -10.23
CA GLY A 447 31.34 -3.65 -11.42
C GLY A 447 30.08 -4.27 -12.02
N GLU A 448 29.67 -5.43 -11.52
CA GLU A 448 28.45 -6.12 -11.88
C GLU A 448 27.37 -5.93 -10.82
N TRP A 449 26.11 -6.07 -11.20
CA TRP A 449 24.96 -5.93 -10.32
C TRP A 449 24.40 -7.30 -9.94
N ILE A 450 24.19 -7.51 -8.63
CA ILE A 450 23.50 -8.70 -8.10
C ILE A 450 22.15 -8.26 -7.56
N SER A 451 21.08 -8.89 -8.03
CA SER A 451 19.73 -8.65 -7.53
C SER A 451 19.55 -9.32 -6.16
N SER A 452 19.32 -8.52 -5.13
CA SER A 452 19.02 -9.05 -3.82
C SER A 452 17.64 -9.74 -3.79
N VAL A 453 16.68 -9.25 -4.58
CA VAL A 453 15.33 -9.80 -4.69
C VAL A 453 15.33 -11.18 -5.38
N GLU A 454 16.16 -11.36 -6.42
CA GLU A 454 16.31 -12.66 -7.09
C GLU A 454 16.83 -13.72 -6.13
N LEU A 455 17.88 -13.39 -5.38
CA LEU A 455 18.45 -14.30 -4.37
C LEU A 455 17.42 -14.63 -3.27
N GLU A 456 16.66 -13.65 -2.80
CA GLU A 456 15.58 -13.82 -1.80
C GLU A 456 14.49 -14.77 -2.30
N ASN A 457 14.01 -14.56 -3.53
CA ASN A 457 12.96 -15.38 -4.12
C ASN A 457 13.39 -16.86 -4.27
N HIS A 458 14.62 -17.08 -4.71
CA HIS A 458 15.16 -18.44 -4.80
C HIS A 458 15.33 -19.08 -3.42
N LEU A 459 15.84 -18.36 -2.42
CA LEU A 459 15.96 -18.85 -1.06
C LEU A 459 14.60 -19.20 -0.44
N MET A 460 13.57 -18.37 -0.65
CA MET A 460 12.22 -18.64 -0.16
C MET A 460 11.51 -19.79 -0.88
N ALA A 461 12.04 -20.28 -1.98
CA ALA A 461 11.57 -21.52 -2.62
C ALA A 461 12.08 -22.79 -1.93
N HIS A 462 13.09 -22.69 -1.07
CA HIS A 462 13.60 -23.83 -0.31
C HIS A 462 12.65 -24.19 0.85
N PRO A 463 12.22 -25.46 1.02
CA PRO A 463 11.20 -25.85 2.01
C PRO A 463 11.62 -25.59 3.47
N GLY A 464 12.90 -25.46 3.75
CA GLY A 464 13.44 -25.14 5.08
C GLY A 464 13.54 -23.63 5.38
N VAL A 465 13.13 -22.74 4.47
CA VAL A 465 13.21 -21.28 4.61
C VAL A 465 11.81 -20.67 4.67
N ALA A 466 11.51 -19.98 5.76
CA ALA A 466 10.24 -19.26 5.94
C ALA A 466 10.32 -17.83 5.38
N GLU A 467 11.43 -17.11 5.66
CA GLU A 467 11.69 -15.77 5.12
C GLU A 467 13.17 -15.66 4.74
N ALA A 468 13.46 -14.87 3.71
CA ALA A 468 14.83 -14.53 3.32
C ALA A 468 14.94 -13.06 2.96
N ALA A 469 16.00 -12.42 3.43
CA ALA A 469 16.41 -11.08 3.01
C ALA A 469 17.89 -11.09 2.65
N VAL A 470 18.26 -10.44 1.55
CA VAL A 470 19.66 -10.33 1.11
C VAL A 470 20.04 -8.86 1.06
N VAL A 471 21.17 -8.53 1.67
CA VAL A 471 21.67 -7.15 1.74
C VAL A 471 23.11 -7.05 1.25
N ALA A 472 23.42 -5.90 0.63
CA ALA A 472 24.81 -5.55 0.33
C ALA A 472 25.58 -5.29 1.62
N VAL A 473 26.74 -5.88 1.75
CA VAL A 473 27.72 -5.57 2.81
C VAL A 473 29.08 -5.27 2.20
N PRO A 474 29.88 -4.38 2.82
CA PRO A 474 31.19 -4.00 2.30
C PRO A 474 32.12 -5.19 2.12
N ASP A 475 32.89 -5.19 1.02
CA ASP A 475 33.91 -6.17 0.71
C ASP A 475 35.15 -5.48 0.10
N GLU A 476 36.34 -5.79 0.65
CA GLU A 476 37.59 -5.13 0.25
C GLU A 476 37.96 -5.37 -1.23
N LYS A 477 37.60 -6.54 -1.76
CA LYS A 477 37.97 -6.93 -3.13
C LYS A 477 36.93 -6.53 -4.15
N TRP A 478 35.64 -6.65 -3.81
CA TRP A 478 34.55 -6.54 -4.74
C TRP A 478 33.69 -5.26 -4.56
N GLY A 479 34.03 -4.42 -3.57
CA GLY A 479 33.25 -3.26 -3.14
C GLY A 479 32.08 -3.70 -2.25
N GLU A 480 31.16 -4.49 -2.78
CA GLU A 480 30.05 -5.07 -2.03
C GLU A 480 29.89 -6.57 -2.32
N ARG A 481 29.40 -7.32 -1.31
CA ARG A 481 28.97 -8.71 -1.47
C ARG A 481 27.65 -8.97 -0.77
N PRO A 482 26.89 -9.98 -1.22
CA PRO A 482 25.63 -10.34 -0.59
C PRO A 482 25.83 -11.00 0.78
N LEU A 483 25.04 -10.56 1.77
CA LEU A 483 24.78 -11.24 3.03
C LEU A 483 23.38 -11.82 2.98
N ALA A 484 23.23 -13.14 3.06
CA ALA A 484 21.94 -13.80 3.17
C ALA A 484 21.51 -13.91 4.64
N VAL A 485 20.33 -13.35 4.93
CA VAL A 485 19.66 -13.40 6.25
C VAL A 485 18.41 -14.25 6.08
N VAL A 486 18.32 -15.38 6.78
CA VAL A 486 17.22 -16.33 6.65
C VAL A 486 16.47 -16.52 7.96
N VAL A 487 15.16 -16.74 7.85
CA VAL A 487 14.32 -17.28 8.90
C VAL A 487 14.01 -18.72 8.50
N LEU A 488 14.37 -19.67 9.35
CA LEU A 488 14.12 -21.09 9.07
C LEU A 488 12.65 -21.44 9.34
N ALA A 489 12.12 -22.37 8.56
CA ALA A 489 10.79 -22.90 8.79
C ALA A 489 10.74 -23.72 10.09
N ASP A 490 9.57 -23.80 10.73
CA ASP A 490 9.40 -24.51 11.99
C ASP A 490 9.87 -25.98 11.91
N GLY A 491 10.81 -26.32 12.78
CA GLY A 491 11.40 -27.65 12.84
C GLY A 491 12.44 -27.96 11.75
N ALA A 492 12.71 -27.03 10.83
CA ALA A 492 13.73 -27.18 9.81
C ALA A 492 15.10 -26.66 10.30
N THR A 493 16.18 -27.35 9.90
CA THR A 493 17.55 -26.98 10.26
C THR A 493 18.50 -27.16 9.06
N PRO A 494 18.20 -26.58 7.87
CA PRO A 494 19.13 -26.68 6.74
C PRO A 494 20.45 -25.98 7.07
N GLY A 495 21.58 -26.58 6.68
CA GLY A 495 22.88 -25.93 6.78
C GLY A 495 23.03 -24.81 5.73
N TYR A 496 23.90 -23.83 5.99
CA TYR A 496 24.14 -22.76 5.02
C TYR A 496 24.77 -23.26 3.71
N GLU A 497 25.61 -24.34 3.77
CA GLU A 497 26.12 -25.00 2.58
C GLU A 497 25.02 -25.62 1.72
N GLU A 498 23.98 -26.19 2.35
CA GLU A 498 22.83 -26.76 1.66
C GLU A 498 22.03 -25.63 0.97
N LEU A 499 21.73 -24.53 1.68
CA LEU A 499 21.05 -23.38 1.12
C LEU A 499 21.85 -22.73 -0.01
N ARG A 500 23.19 -22.64 0.15
CA ARG A 500 24.07 -22.10 -0.89
C ARG A 500 24.11 -23.00 -2.12
N ALA A 501 24.15 -24.33 -1.94
CA ALA A 501 24.10 -25.28 -3.04
C ALA A 501 22.79 -25.21 -3.80
N PHE A 502 21.67 -25.16 -3.09
CA PHE A 502 20.33 -24.97 -3.67
C PHE A 502 20.25 -23.68 -4.50
N LEU A 503 20.74 -22.55 -3.95
CA LEU A 503 20.78 -21.27 -4.65
C LEU A 503 21.70 -21.34 -5.88
N GLY A 504 22.81 -22.08 -5.81
CA GLY A 504 23.79 -22.26 -6.89
C GLY A 504 23.28 -23.02 -8.12
N GLU A 505 22.13 -23.69 -8.02
CA GLU A 505 21.43 -24.30 -9.15
C GLU A 505 20.62 -23.27 -9.95
N GLN A 506 20.33 -22.09 -9.35
CA GLN A 506 19.43 -21.07 -9.90
C GLN A 506 20.18 -19.84 -10.41
N VAL A 507 21.32 -19.48 -9.81
CA VAL A 507 22.06 -18.26 -10.12
C VAL A 507 23.55 -18.55 -10.42
N ALA A 508 24.21 -17.61 -11.09
CA ALA A 508 25.63 -17.75 -11.39
C ALA A 508 26.47 -17.78 -10.11
N ARG A 509 27.55 -18.58 -10.12
CA ARG A 509 28.41 -18.80 -8.94
C ARG A 509 28.94 -17.51 -8.30
N TRP A 510 29.21 -16.49 -9.09
CA TRP A 510 29.73 -15.20 -8.61
C TRP A 510 28.68 -14.36 -7.86
N GLN A 511 27.37 -14.67 -8.03
CA GLN A 511 26.27 -14.02 -7.33
C GLN A 511 26.00 -14.62 -5.95
N LEU A 512 26.52 -15.81 -5.67
CA LEU A 512 26.24 -16.53 -4.43
C LEU A 512 26.75 -15.79 -3.20
N PRO A 513 25.95 -15.71 -2.12
CA PRO A 513 26.40 -15.20 -0.83
C PRO A 513 27.51 -16.05 -0.24
N GLU A 514 28.56 -15.40 0.25
CA GLU A 514 29.54 -16.03 1.14
C GLU A 514 29.21 -15.82 2.62
N ARG A 515 28.37 -14.83 2.94
CA ARG A 515 28.00 -14.46 4.31
C ARG A 515 26.56 -14.86 4.58
N TRP A 516 26.35 -15.58 5.69
CA TRP A 516 25.06 -16.15 6.05
C TRP A 516 24.76 -15.94 7.53
N THR A 517 23.51 -15.66 7.85
CA THR A 517 23.01 -15.63 9.22
C THR A 517 21.56 -16.08 9.29
N ALA A 518 21.16 -16.69 10.39
CA ALA A 518 19.77 -17.02 10.69
C ALA A 518 19.27 -16.11 11.81
N VAL A 519 18.06 -15.61 11.65
CA VAL A 519 17.39 -14.73 12.62
C VAL A 519 16.00 -15.26 12.94
N PRO A 520 15.43 -14.96 14.12
CA PRO A 520 14.08 -15.39 14.47
C PRO A 520 12.99 -14.70 13.63
N SER A 521 13.26 -13.50 13.11
CA SER A 521 12.38 -12.78 12.19
C SER A 521 13.18 -11.74 11.40
N VAL A 522 12.84 -11.52 10.13
CA VAL A 522 13.38 -10.39 9.36
C VAL A 522 12.70 -9.09 9.85
N PRO A 523 13.47 -8.02 10.15
CA PRO A 523 12.90 -6.72 10.48
C PRO A 523 11.96 -6.23 9.37
N LYS A 524 10.82 -5.64 9.76
CA LYS A 524 9.80 -5.17 8.81
C LYS A 524 9.54 -3.67 8.99
N THR A 525 9.29 -3.00 7.88
CA THR A 525 8.83 -1.61 7.86
C THR A 525 7.41 -1.51 8.43
N SER A 526 6.95 -0.28 8.68
CA SER A 526 5.57 0.02 9.12
C SER A 526 4.46 -0.53 8.20
N VAL A 527 4.81 -0.93 6.97
CA VAL A 527 3.87 -1.47 5.98
C VAL A 527 4.11 -2.96 5.68
N GLY A 528 4.92 -3.64 6.50
CA GLY A 528 5.15 -5.09 6.41
C GLY A 528 6.19 -5.53 5.37
N LYS A 529 6.95 -4.59 4.76
CA LYS A 529 8.08 -4.90 3.87
C LYS A 529 9.34 -5.20 4.69
N PHE A 530 10.26 -6.01 4.17
CA PHE A 530 11.56 -6.22 4.80
C PHE A 530 12.35 -4.92 4.94
N ASP A 531 12.85 -4.63 6.13
CA ASP A 531 13.65 -3.44 6.41
C ASP A 531 15.15 -3.76 6.29
N LYS A 532 15.64 -3.77 5.05
CA LYS A 532 17.04 -4.04 4.73
C LYS A 532 18.01 -3.02 5.36
N LYS A 533 17.54 -1.81 5.70
CA LYS A 533 18.35 -0.79 6.36
C LYS A 533 18.72 -1.21 7.79
N VAL A 534 17.75 -1.80 8.51
CA VAL A 534 18.00 -2.34 9.86
C VAL A 534 19.02 -3.46 9.79
N LEU A 535 18.90 -4.39 8.82
CA LEU A 535 19.84 -5.50 8.65
C LEU A 535 21.27 -5.01 8.34
N ARG A 536 21.42 -4.01 7.45
CA ARG A 536 22.76 -3.43 7.17
C ARG A 536 23.38 -2.79 8.40
N ARG A 537 22.58 -2.08 9.21
CA ARG A 537 23.03 -1.50 10.47
C ARG A 537 23.45 -2.57 11.46
N GLN A 538 22.61 -3.59 11.68
CA GLN A 538 22.92 -4.71 12.57
C GLN A 538 24.20 -5.43 12.17
N TYR A 539 24.43 -5.59 10.85
CA TYR A 539 25.69 -6.14 10.36
C TYR A 539 26.88 -5.23 10.67
N ALA A 540 26.76 -3.93 10.40
CA ALA A 540 27.82 -2.95 10.65
C ALA A 540 28.16 -2.83 12.14
N ASP A 541 27.17 -2.94 13.01
CA ASP A 541 27.31 -2.85 14.47
C ASP A 541 27.77 -4.22 15.09
N GLY A 542 27.90 -5.28 14.27
CA GLY A 542 28.32 -6.61 14.73
C GLY A 542 27.27 -7.36 15.54
N GLU A 543 26.01 -7.00 15.40
CA GLU A 543 24.88 -7.61 16.13
C GLU A 543 24.41 -8.93 15.50
N LEU A 544 24.82 -9.24 14.26
CA LEU A 544 24.47 -10.48 13.56
C LEU A 544 25.58 -11.53 13.71
N ASP A 545 25.21 -12.76 14.08
CA ASP A 545 26.14 -13.90 14.08
C ASP A 545 26.29 -14.43 12.64
N VAL A 546 27.34 -13.96 11.96
CA VAL A 546 27.56 -14.21 10.54
C VAL A 546 28.56 -15.34 10.32
N THR A 547 28.12 -16.38 9.63
CA THR A 547 28.98 -17.48 9.15
C THR A 547 29.51 -17.13 7.76
N LEU A 548 30.82 -17.25 7.56
CA LEU A 548 31.48 -17.07 6.28
C LEU A 548 31.72 -18.45 5.63
N LEU A 549 31.09 -18.67 4.48
CA LEU A 549 31.33 -19.84 3.62
C LEU A 549 32.43 -19.51 2.59
N ARG A 550 33.40 -20.37 2.42
CA ARG A 550 34.51 -20.20 1.47
C ARG A 550 34.20 -20.78 0.09
#